data_ecf7e8ecd7a014a9ea0302c17da4bb38
#
_entry.id   ecf7e8ecd7a014a9ea0302c17da4bb38
#
_cell.length_a   1.000
_cell.length_b   1.000
_cell.length_c   1.000
_cell.angle_alpha   90.00
_cell.angle_beta   90.00
_cell.angle_gamma   90.00
#
_symmetry.space_group_name_H-M   'P 1'
#
loop_
_entity.id
_entity.type
_entity.pdbx_description
1 polymer ?
#
loop_
_entity_poly.entity_id
_entity_poly.type
_entity_poly.pdbx_seq_one_letter_code
_entity_poly.pdbx_strand_id
1 'polypeptide(L)'
;MNNAIGQNKKKILPYPLVDEIGESITSTEKVANKFCKYFTNIGPNLADKIAPASKSFQDFIDSVPSDSLSSFTYVTAGELKTMTTGFKDVKAPGADNIPISIVKRTLDLISDPLLSIINLSLSSGVFPDRLKISKIIPIFKSDNASLAQNYRPISLLPAFSKIFERAVYSRIFQFLVDTDILFKHRFGFLPGHSTSHALISFVKKVANAVDCQKYLAGIFLDLSKAFDTLDHAILLSKLEACGITGTAHQWITDYFRNRIQYVQIDDSKSDALRQICGVLQGSILGPLFFIIYIKDLPACSSS
;
A
#
# COMPACT_ATOMS: atom_id res chain seq x y z
N MET A 1 41.52 14.73 -16.28
CA MET A 1 41.81 13.28 -16.49
C MET A 1 41.27 12.52 -15.30
N ASN A 2 40.42 11.58 -15.57
CA ASN A 2 40.15 10.35 -14.87
C ASN A 2 38.74 10.10 -14.38
N ASN A 3 38.16 9.23 -15.17
CA ASN A 3 37.44 8.02 -14.79
C ASN A 3 36.10 8.20 -14.07
N ALA A 4 35.11 8.59 -14.87
CA ALA A 4 33.77 8.05 -14.73
C ALA A 4 33.78 6.57 -15.08
N ILE A 5 34.24 5.71 -14.16
CA ILE A 5 33.95 4.29 -14.22
C ILE A 5 32.54 4.15 -13.71
N GLY A 6 31.60 4.07 -14.65
CA GLY A 6 30.26 3.58 -14.36
C GLY A 6 30.40 2.21 -13.72
N GLN A 7 30.15 2.11 -12.42
CA GLN A 7 29.87 0.83 -11.81
C GLN A 7 28.64 0.27 -12.53
N ASN A 8 28.86 -0.64 -13.46
CA ASN A 8 27.85 -1.56 -13.94
C ASN A 8 27.31 -2.28 -12.71
N LYS A 9 26.23 -1.74 -12.12
CA LYS A 9 25.41 -2.52 -11.22
C LYS A 9 25.04 -3.75 -12.02
N LYS A 10 25.60 -4.91 -11.68
CA LYS A 10 25.19 -6.20 -12.23
C LYS A 10 23.66 -6.19 -12.17
N LYS A 11 23.01 -6.16 -13.32
CA LYS A 11 21.57 -6.37 -13.43
C LYS A 11 21.31 -7.70 -12.74
N ILE A 12 20.68 -7.64 -11.57
CA ILE A 12 20.21 -8.85 -10.91
C ILE A 12 18.97 -9.26 -11.71
N LEU A 13 19.22 -9.98 -12.78
CA LEU A 13 18.13 -10.67 -13.46
C LEU A 13 17.51 -11.62 -12.44
N PRO A 14 16.18 -11.65 -12.30
CA PRO A 14 15.55 -12.72 -11.57
C PRO A 14 16.02 -14.03 -12.20
N TYR A 15 16.48 -14.94 -11.38
CA TYR A 15 16.87 -16.25 -11.85
C TYR A 15 15.77 -16.86 -12.71
N PRO A 16 16.07 -17.74 -13.69
CA PRO A 16 15.03 -18.36 -14.49
C PRO A 16 14.00 -19.01 -13.58
N LEU A 17 12.77 -18.49 -13.61
CA LEU A 17 11.68 -19.10 -12.85
C LEU A 17 11.39 -20.47 -13.46
N VAL A 18 10.96 -21.39 -12.62
CA VAL A 18 10.43 -22.67 -13.09
C VAL A 18 8.94 -22.55 -13.33
N ASP A 19 8.42 -23.23 -14.33
CA ASP A 19 6.98 -23.34 -14.59
C ASP A 19 6.31 -24.37 -13.66
N GLU A 20 5.08 -24.74 -13.95
CA GLU A 20 4.30 -25.69 -13.13
C GLU A 20 4.80 -27.13 -13.22
N ILE A 21 5.53 -27.46 -14.28
CA ILE A 21 6.15 -28.79 -14.50
C ILE A 21 7.62 -28.83 -14.13
N GLY A 22 8.15 -27.72 -13.57
CA GLY A 22 9.53 -27.62 -13.08
C GLY A 22 10.57 -27.24 -14.15
N GLU A 23 10.16 -26.90 -15.38
CA GLU A 23 11.07 -26.44 -16.41
C GLU A 23 11.44 -24.97 -16.25
N SER A 24 12.71 -24.64 -16.56
CA SER A 24 13.22 -23.27 -16.44
C SER A 24 12.66 -22.36 -17.55
N ILE A 25 12.06 -21.24 -17.14
CA ILE A 25 11.59 -20.19 -18.05
C ILE A 25 12.74 -19.23 -18.34
N THR A 26 13.26 -19.25 -19.56
CA THR A 26 14.41 -18.42 -19.96
C THR A 26 14.04 -17.10 -20.62
N SER A 27 12.85 -17.00 -21.21
CA SER A 27 12.36 -15.76 -21.84
C SER A 27 11.98 -14.72 -20.78
N THR A 28 12.60 -13.55 -20.82
CA THR A 28 12.34 -12.43 -19.87
C THR A 28 10.87 -12.00 -19.90
N GLU A 29 10.24 -12.01 -21.07
CA GLU A 29 8.81 -11.69 -21.21
C GLU A 29 7.92 -12.74 -20.52
N LYS A 30 8.22 -14.04 -20.73
CA LYS A 30 7.49 -15.13 -20.05
C LYS A 30 7.69 -15.07 -18.53
N VAL A 31 8.90 -14.75 -18.05
CA VAL A 31 9.17 -14.53 -16.63
C VAL A 31 8.35 -13.36 -16.09
N ALA A 32 8.32 -12.23 -16.80
CA ALA A 32 7.51 -11.07 -16.42
C ALA A 32 6.03 -11.42 -16.36
N ASN A 33 5.50 -12.16 -17.34
CA ASN A 33 4.11 -12.62 -17.38
C ASN A 33 3.80 -13.58 -16.21
N LYS A 34 4.72 -14.50 -15.89
CA LYS A 34 4.54 -15.39 -14.74
C LYS A 34 4.48 -14.61 -13.42
N PHE A 35 5.37 -13.64 -13.21
CA PHE A 35 5.32 -12.78 -12.05
C PHE A 35 3.99 -11.99 -11.99
N CYS A 36 3.57 -11.39 -13.10
CA CYS A 36 2.35 -10.60 -13.14
C CYS A 36 1.12 -11.43 -12.78
N LYS A 37 0.97 -12.62 -13.37
CA LYS A 37 -0.09 -13.57 -13.03
C LYS A 37 -0.02 -14.00 -11.57
N TYR A 38 1.17 -14.33 -11.06
CA TYR A 38 1.35 -14.72 -9.67
C TYR A 38 0.90 -13.60 -8.73
N PHE A 39 1.43 -12.37 -8.90
CA PHE A 39 1.12 -11.24 -8.02
C PHE A 39 -0.35 -10.83 -8.06
N THR A 40 -1.01 -10.93 -9.21
CA THR A 40 -2.43 -10.62 -9.34
C THR A 40 -3.32 -11.65 -8.62
N ASN A 41 -2.90 -12.92 -8.59
CA ASN A 41 -3.71 -14.01 -8.06
C ASN A 41 -3.37 -14.40 -6.61
N ILE A 42 -2.42 -13.74 -5.95
CA ILE A 42 -2.06 -14.07 -4.55
C ILE A 42 -3.28 -14.02 -3.64
N GLY A 43 -4.03 -12.91 -3.65
CA GLY A 43 -5.19 -12.71 -2.80
C GLY A 43 -6.28 -13.75 -3.06
N PRO A 44 -6.81 -13.88 -4.28
CA PRO A 44 -7.80 -14.88 -4.62
C PRO A 44 -7.38 -16.31 -4.23
N ASN A 45 -6.16 -16.72 -4.59
CA ASN A 45 -5.66 -18.06 -4.29
C ASN A 45 -5.51 -18.35 -2.79
N LEU A 46 -5.33 -17.34 -1.97
CA LEU A 46 -5.29 -17.49 -0.52
C LEU A 46 -6.71 -17.47 0.07
N ALA A 47 -7.59 -16.62 -0.45
CA ALA A 47 -8.99 -16.58 -0.03
C ALA A 47 -9.71 -17.92 -0.25
N ASP A 48 -9.47 -18.58 -1.39
CA ASP A 48 -10.04 -19.88 -1.72
C ASP A 48 -9.63 -21.00 -0.74
N LYS A 49 -8.55 -20.81 0.03
CA LYS A 49 -8.06 -21.77 1.03
C LYS A 49 -8.63 -21.52 2.43
N ILE A 50 -9.33 -20.42 2.65
CA ILE A 50 -9.90 -20.07 3.93
C ILE A 50 -11.24 -20.80 4.08
N ALA A 51 -11.38 -21.58 5.15
CA ALA A 51 -12.66 -22.20 5.47
C ALA A 51 -13.73 -21.13 5.73
N PRO A 52 -15.00 -21.40 5.39
CA PRO A 52 -16.08 -20.46 5.70
C PRO A 52 -16.11 -20.16 7.20
N ALA A 53 -16.11 -18.86 7.54
CA ALA A 53 -16.20 -18.44 8.92
C ALA A 53 -17.67 -18.44 9.40
N SER A 54 -17.88 -18.73 10.68
CA SER A 54 -19.21 -18.65 11.32
C SER A 54 -19.65 -17.22 11.58
N LYS A 55 -18.71 -16.26 11.59
CA LYS A 55 -18.94 -14.84 11.79
C LYS A 55 -18.42 -14.06 10.56
N SER A 56 -19.10 -13.01 10.19
CA SER A 56 -18.66 -12.08 9.16
C SER A 56 -17.85 -10.96 9.78
N PHE A 57 -17.10 -10.20 8.95
CA PHE A 57 -16.41 -9.02 9.44
C PHE A 57 -17.37 -7.95 10.00
N GLN A 58 -18.64 -7.96 9.58
CA GLN A 58 -19.68 -7.05 10.06
C GLN A 58 -20.00 -7.26 11.54
N ASP A 59 -19.83 -8.48 12.06
CA ASP A 59 -20.04 -8.80 13.48
C ASP A 59 -18.98 -8.15 14.41
N PHE A 60 -17.91 -7.62 13.84
CA PHE A 60 -16.79 -6.97 14.54
C PHE A 60 -16.66 -5.48 14.24
N ILE A 61 -17.60 -4.91 13.47
CA ILE A 61 -17.63 -3.48 13.21
C ILE A 61 -18.27 -2.79 14.40
N ASP A 62 -17.51 -1.89 15.04
CA ASP A 62 -18.02 -1.01 16.06
C ASP A 62 -19.08 -0.04 15.50
N SER A 63 -19.86 0.60 16.39
CA SER A 63 -20.82 1.64 16.01
C SER A 63 -20.14 2.75 15.17
N VAL A 64 -20.85 3.22 14.13
CA VAL A 64 -20.38 4.34 13.31
C VAL A 64 -20.15 5.56 14.21
N PRO A 65 -19.00 6.26 14.09
CA PRO A 65 -18.73 7.46 14.85
C PRO A 65 -19.78 8.55 14.58
N SER A 66 -19.99 9.45 15.53
CA SER A 66 -20.86 10.63 15.35
C SER A 66 -20.34 11.58 14.27
N ASP A 67 -19.03 11.64 14.13
CA ASP A 67 -18.36 12.49 13.15
C ASP A 67 -18.10 11.73 11.85
N SER A 68 -18.25 12.44 10.72
CA SER A 68 -18.04 11.84 9.40
C SER A 68 -17.16 12.70 8.50
N LEU A 69 -16.30 12.04 7.72
CA LEU A 69 -15.53 12.63 6.62
C LEU A 69 -16.28 12.36 5.32
N SER A 70 -17.21 13.24 4.93
CA SER A 70 -18.02 13.07 3.73
C SER A 70 -17.39 13.62 2.46
N SER A 71 -16.44 14.57 2.60
CA SER A 71 -15.70 15.17 1.49
C SER A 71 -14.30 15.57 1.94
N PHE A 72 -13.36 15.64 0.98
CA PHE A 72 -12.03 16.15 1.24
C PHE A 72 -11.96 17.66 1.11
N THR A 73 -11.28 18.32 2.03
CA THR A 73 -10.96 19.75 1.91
C THR A 73 -10.00 19.98 0.73
N TYR A 74 -10.10 21.15 0.10
CA TYR A 74 -9.22 21.53 -1.01
C TYR A 74 -7.77 21.63 -0.57
N VAL A 75 -6.88 21.30 -1.50
CA VAL A 75 -5.43 21.50 -1.37
C VAL A 75 -5.12 22.97 -1.69
N THR A 76 -4.27 23.60 -0.89
CA THR A 76 -3.74 24.94 -1.16
C THR A 76 -2.42 24.88 -1.93
N ALA A 77 -2.03 25.99 -2.56
CA ALA A 77 -0.75 26.07 -3.27
C ALA A 77 0.46 25.82 -2.35
N GLY A 78 0.39 26.33 -1.10
CA GLY A 78 1.43 26.10 -0.10
C GLY A 78 1.53 24.63 0.31
N GLU A 79 0.38 23.96 0.50
CA GLU A 79 0.32 22.52 0.79
C GLU A 79 0.88 21.69 -0.38
N LEU A 80 0.48 22.00 -1.61
CA LEU A 80 1.00 21.33 -2.81
C LEU A 80 2.52 21.44 -2.90
N LYS A 81 3.08 22.62 -2.67
CA LYS A 81 4.52 22.86 -2.65
C LYS A 81 5.21 22.00 -1.57
N THR A 82 4.69 22.04 -0.35
CA THR A 82 5.25 21.27 0.78
C THR A 82 5.21 19.77 0.51
N MET A 83 4.07 19.24 0.05
CA MET A 83 3.94 17.82 -0.29
C MET A 83 4.92 17.40 -1.39
N THR A 84 5.03 18.20 -2.45
CA THR A 84 5.87 17.85 -3.61
C THR A 84 7.35 17.92 -3.26
N THR A 85 7.80 18.95 -2.57
CA THR A 85 9.20 19.10 -2.16
C THR A 85 9.64 18.07 -1.14
N GLY A 86 8.74 17.56 -0.31
CA GLY A 86 9.01 16.51 0.69
C GLY A 86 9.33 15.13 0.11
N PHE A 87 9.11 14.87 -1.16
CA PHE A 87 9.50 13.59 -1.76
C PHE A 87 11.03 13.50 -1.98
N LYS A 88 11.59 12.30 -1.83
CA LYS A 88 13.01 12.03 -2.13
C LYS A 88 13.24 11.97 -3.65
N ASP A 89 14.28 12.63 -4.15
CA ASP A 89 14.57 12.74 -5.59
C ASP A 89 15.02 11.43 -6.26
N VAL A 90 15.59 10.52 -5.49
CA VAL A 90 16.26 9.30 -5.96
C VAL A 90 15.29 8.12 -6.17
N LYS A 91 13.99 8.37 -6.35
CA LYS A 91 13.01 7.29 -6.57
C LYS A 91 12.82 7.02 -8.05
N ALA A 92 12.75 5.71 -8.38
CA ALA A 92 12.44 5.27 -9.74
C ALA A 92 11.06 5.79 -10.19
N PRO A 93 10.92 6.22 -11.46
CA PRO A 93 9.67 6.71 -12.01
C PRO A 93 8.64 5.59 -12.18
N GLY A 94 7.38 5.98 -12.21
CA GLY A 94 6.26 5.10 -12.49
C GLY A 94 6.15 4.65 -13.95
N ALA A 95 4.95 4.25 -14.34
CA ALA A 95 4.65 3.80 -15.70
C ALA A 95 4.79 4.92 -16.76
N ASP A 96 4.65 6.17 -16.34
CA ASP A 96 4.80 7.37 -17.16
C ASP A 96 6.25 7.78 -17.43
N ASN A 97 7.21 7.14 -16.74
CA ASN A 97 8.63 7.47 -16.76
C ASN A 97 8.96 8.93 -16.35
N ILE A 98 8.06 9.61 -15.64
CA ILE A 98 8.30 10.97 -15.12
C ILE A 98 8.88 10.89 -13.71
N PRO A 99 10.16 11.21 -13.50
CA PRO A 99 10.75 11.22 -12.17
C PRO A 99 10.25 12.43 -11.37
N ILE A 100 10.12 12.24 -10.06
CA ILE A 100 9.67 13.31 -9.14
C ILE A 100 10.58 14.53 -9.17
N SER A 101 11.86 14.37 -9.49
CA SER A 101 12.81 15.48 -9.62
C SER A 101 12.44 16.46 -10.75
N ILE A 102 11.87 15.97 -11.84
CA ILE A 102 11.35 16.84 -12.92
C ILE A 102 10.12 17.59 -12.43
N VAL A 103 9.15 16.89 -11.79
CA VAL A 103 7.95 17.53 -11.23
C VAL A 103 8.31 18.65 -10.27
N LYS A 104 9.30 18.44 -9.40
CA LYS A 104 9.79 19.47 -8.47
C LYS A 104 10.37 20.69 -9.19
N ARG A 105 11.20 20.47 -10.21
CA ARG A 105 11.85 21.56 -10.96
C ARG A 105 10.87 22.40 -11.78
N THR A 106 9.79 21.79 -12.21
CA THR A 106 8.75 22.46 -13.02
C THR A 106 7.56 22.89 -12.19
N LEU A 107 7.58 22.69 -10.86
CA LEU A 107 6.42 22.91 -9.99
C LEU A 107 5.85 24.33 -10.12
N ASP A 108 6.69 25.33 -10.13
CA ASP A 108 6.24 26.73 -10.24
C ASP A 108 5.50 27.03 -11.56
N LEU A 109 5.77 26.25 -12.61
CA LEU A 109 5.11 26.37 -13.93
C LEU A 109 3.79 25.58 -14.00
N ILE A 110 3.69 24.46 -13.27
CA ILE A 110 2.55 23.54 -13.35
C ILE A 110 1.66 23.58 -12.11
N SER A 111 1.99 24.40 -11.10
CA SER A 111 1.27 24.41 -9.82
C SER A 111 -0.23 24.69 -9.99
N ASP A 112 -0.61 25.72 -10.75
CA ASP A 112 -2.01 26.11 -10.91
C ASP A 112 -2.86 25.04 -11.60
N PRO A 113 -2.47 24.53 -12.80
CA PRO A 113 -3.22 23.44 -13.42
C PRO A 113 -3.20 22.17 -12.60
N LEU A 114 -2.08 21.81 -11.94
CA LEU A 114 -2.01 20.64 -11.09
C LEU A 114 -2.93 20.77 -9.87
N LEU A 115 -2.94 21.93 -9.22
CA LEU A 115 -3.82 22.22 -8.09
C LEU A 115 -5.30 22.11 -8.48
N SER A 116 -5.65 22.68 -9.65
CA SER A 116 -7.01 22.60 -10.20
C SER A 116 -7.45 21.16 -10.44
N ILE A 117 -6.59 20.33 -11.03
CA ILE A 117 -6.89 18.92 -11.30
C ILE A 117 -7.02 18.12 -9.98
N ILE A 118 -6.13 18.36 -9.00
CA ILE A 118 -6.23 17.71 -7.68
C ILE A 118 -7.56 18.06 -7.02
N ASN A 119 -7.89 19.35 -6.93
CA ASN A 119 -9.10 19.81 -6.26
C ASN A 119 -10.37 19.36 -6.99
N LEU A 120 -10.36 19.31 -8.31
CA LEU A 120 -11.44 18.72 -9.08
C LEU A 120 -11.61 17.23 -8.77
N SER A 121 -10.52 16.49 -8.70
CA SER A 121 -10.55 15.06 -8.31
C SER A 121 -11.14 14.86 -6.92
N LEU A 122 -10.72 15.66 -5.93
CA LEU A 122 -11.22 15.57 -4.56
C LEU A 122 -12.70 15.91 -4.45
N SER A 123 -13.18 16.93 -5.17
CA SER A 123 -14.59 17.36 -5.13
C SER A 123 -15.52 16.47 -5.94
N SER A 124 -15.04 15.85 -7.01
CA SER A 124 -15.84 14.94 -7.85
C SER A 124 -15.85 13.50 -7.36
N GLY A 125 -14.96 13.13 -6.42
CA GLY A 125 -14.80 11.73 -5.99
C GLY A 125 -14.18 10.83 -7.06
N VAL A 126 -13.42 11.38 -8.02
CA VAL A 126 -12.84 10.62 -9.15
C VAL A 126 -11.31 10.69 -9.11
N PHE A 127 -10.66 9.54 -9.11
CA PHE A 127 -9.22 9.44 -9.25
C PHE A 127 -8.82 9.29 -10.73
N PRO A 128 -7.86 10.06 -11.26
CA PRO A 128 -7.54 10.03 -12.69
C PRO A 128 -7.07 8.64 -13.18
N ASP A 129 -7.71 8.10 -14.22
CA ASP A 129 -7.45 6.75 -14.71
C ASP A 129 -6.01 6.51 -15.16
N ARG A 130 -5.37 7.51 -15.77
CA ARG A 130 -3.97 7.40 -16.18
C ARG A 130 -3.00 7.22 -15.01
N LEU A 131 -3.42 7.58 -13.79
CA LEU A 131 -2.64 7.41 -12.57
C LEU A 131 -2.89 6.05 -11.89
N LYS A 132 -3.82 5.24 -12.40
CA LYS A 132 -4.14 3.89 -11.89
C LYS A 132 -3.23 2.79 -12.41
N ILE A 133 -2.23 3.12 -13.23
CA ILE A 133 -1.30 2.15 -13.82
C ILE A 133 -0.09 1.97 -12.90
N SER A 134 0.16 0.72 -12.51
CA SER A 134 1.29 0.36 -11.64
C SER A 134 2.34 -0.44 -12.41
N LYS A 135 3.57 0.04 -12.37
CA LYS A 135 4.74 -0.71 -12.85
C LYS A 135 5.31 -1.52 -11.69
N ILE A 136 5.30 -2.84 -11.78
CA ILE A 136 5.78 -3.75 -10.74
C ILE A 136 7.22 -4.18 -11.02
N ILE A 137 8.06 -4.08 -10.00
CA ILE A 137 9.42 -4.63 -10.00
C ILE A 137 9.47 -5.77 -8.97
N PRO A 138 9.75 -7.01 -9.41
CA PRO A 138 9.93 -8.12 -8.50
C PRO A 138 11.24 -7.95 -7.71
N ILE A 139 11.16 -7.91 -6.38
CA ILE A 139 12.31 -7.86 -5.50
C ILE A 139 12.46 -9.18 -4.76
N PHE A 140 13.56 -9.87 -4.96
CA PHE A 140 13.85 -11.12 -4.25
C PHE A 140 13.89 -10.90 -2.73
N LYS A 141 13.22 -11.77 -1.99
CA LYS A 141 13.14 -11.72 -0.53
C LYS A 141 14.11 -12.70 0.14
N SER A 142 13.94 -13.97 -0.13
CA SER A 142 14.69 -15.07 0.51
C SER A 142 14.32 -16.40 -0.16
N ASP A 143 15.00 -17.45 0.21
CA ASP A 143 14.74 -18.85 -0.15
C ASP A 143 15.09 -19.16 -1.61
N ASN A 144 14.29 -19.96 -2.30
CA ASN A 144 14.54 -20.39 -3.68
C ASN A 144 14.15 -19.30 -4.68
N ALA A 145 15.13 -18.72 -5.35
CA ALA A 145 14.95 -17.65 -6.33
C ALA A 145 14.21 -18.10 -7.62
N SER A 146 14.05 -19.39 -7.84
CA SER A 146 13.27 -19.90 -8.99
C SER A 146 11.76 -19.87 -8.77
N LEU A 147 11.30 -19.50 -7.59
CA LEU A 147 9.89 -19.47 -7.22
C LEU A 147 9.38 -18.03 -7.08
N ALA A 148 8.33 -17.66 -7.82
CA ALA A 148 7.75 -16.33 -7.81
C ALA A 148 7.25 -15.90 -6.41
N GLN A 149 6.86 -16.85 -5.56
CA GLN A 149 6.41 -16.60 -4.19
C GLN A 149 7.46 -15.98 -3.27
N ASN A 150 8.74 -16.12 -3.63
CA ASN A 150 9.88 -15.61 -2.88
C ASN A 150 10.29 -14.19 -3.30
N TYR A 151 9.42 -13.52 -4.06
CA TYR A 151 9.58 -12.13 -4.47
C TYR A 151 8.46 -11.24 -3.91
N ARG A 152 8.80 -9.95 -3.74
CA ARG A 152 7.86 -8.90 -3.37
C ARG A 152 7.50 -8.05 -4.59
N PRO A 153 6.22 -7.76 -4.85
CA PRO A 153 5.80 -6.87 -5.94
C PRO A 153 5.94 -5.41 -5.54
N ILE A 154 7.08 -4.79 -5.76
CA ILE A 154 7.23 -3.37 -5.47
C ILE A 154 6.59 -2.54 -6.58
N SER A 155 5.57 -1.75 -6.23
CA SER A 155 4.82 -0.91 -7.14
C SER A 155 5.49 0.45 -7.33
N LEU A 156 5.89 0.74 -8.54
CA LEU A 156 6.36 2.05 -8.97
C LEU A 156 5.18 2.83 -9.56
N LEU A 157 4.69 3.80 -8.80
CA LEU A 157 3.57 4.64 -9.18
C LEU A 157 4.06 5.94 -9.82
N PRO A 158 3.27 6.56 -10.75
CA PRO A 158 3.49 7.90 -11.25
C PRO A 158 3.75 8.91 -10.12
N ALA A 159 4.64 9.86 -10.35
CA ALA A 159 4.94 10.90 -9.37
C ALA A 159 3.67 11.69 -8.98
N PHE A 160 2.84 12.00 -9.97
CA PHE A 160 1.55 12.66 -9.73
C PHE A 160 0.60 11.81 -8.88
N SER A 161 0.50 10.49 -9.10
CA SER A 161 -0.30 9.59 -8.25
C SER A 161 0.06 9.75 -6.77
N LYS A 162 1.36 9.82 -6.47
CA LYS A 162 1.83 9.99 -5.08
C LYS A 162 1.47 11.35 -4.48
N ILE A 163 1.37 12.41 -5.29
CA ILE A 163 0.92 13.73 -4.82
C ILE A 163 -0.56 13.66 -4.43
N PHE A 164 -1.42 13.07 -5.27
CA PHE A 164 -2.83 12.84 -4.94
C PHE A 164 -2.99 11.98 -3.67
N GLU A 165 -2.23 10.88 -3.60
CA GLU A 165 -2.25 10.01 -2.42
C GLU A 165 -1.82 10.75 -1.15
N ARG A 166 -0.83 11.65 -1.23
CA ARG A 166 -0.37 12.44 -0.09
C ARG A 166 -1.45 13.42 0.39
N ALA A 167 -2.15 14.06 -0.55
CA ALA A 167 -3.25 14.96 -0.25
C ALA A 167 -4.39 14.25 0.48
N VAL A 168 -4.77 13.06 0.01
CA VAL A 168 -5.84 12.26 0.65
C VAL A 168 -5.37 11.64 1.96
N TYR A 169 -4.12 11.15 2.02
CA TYR A 169 -3.53 10.61 3.23
C TYR A 169 -3.62 11.59 4.40
N SER A 170 -3.22 12.85 4.20
CA SER A 170 -3.23 13.84 5.29
C SER A 170 -4.64 14.06 5.85
N ARG A 171 -5.65 14.07 5.01
CA ARG A 171 -7.06 14.28 5.40
C ARG A 171 -7.64 13.08 6.14
N ILE A 172 -7.45 11.88 5.59
CA ILE A 172 -7.91 10.65 6.25
C ILE A 172 -7.18 10.46 7.58
N PHE A 173 -5.86 10.62 7.58
CA PHE A 173 -5.06 10.43 8.80
C PHE A 173 -5.47 11.40 9.90
N GLN A 174 -5.64 12.69 9.57
CA GLN A 174 -6.10 13.69 10.54
C GLN A 174 -7.48 13.33 11.10
N PHE A 175 -8.43 12.97 10.25
CA PHE A 175 -9.76 12.53 10.67
C PHE A 175 -9.71 11.34 11.64
N LEU A 176 -8.91 10.32 11.34
CA LEU A 176 -8.75 9.13 12.19
C LEU A 176 -8.10 9.46 13.55
N VAL A 177 -7.22 10.47 13.59
CA VAL A 177 -6.62 10.96 14.83
C VAL A 177 -7.63 11.76 15.66
N ASP A 178 -8.36 12.69 15.04
CA ASP A 178 -9.34 13.56 15.71
C ASP A 178 -10.51 12.77 16.30
N THR A 179 -10.87 11.66 15.67
CA THR A 179 -11.97 10.79 16.11
C THR A 179 -11.53 9.62 17.01
N ASP A 180 -10.26 9.52 17.36
CA ASP A 180 -9.65 8.42 18.18
C ASP A 180 -10.00 7.00 17.67
N ILE A 181 -10.21 6.86 16.35
CA ILE A 181 -10.57 5.58 15.71
C ILE A 181 -9.42 4.59 15.71
N LEU A 182 -8.18 5.10 15.74
CA LEU A 182 -6.99 4.25 15.69
C LEU A 182 -6.71 3.61 17.05
N PHE A 183 -6.51 2.30 17.03
CA PHE A 183 -6.21 1.54 18.26
C PHE A 183 -4.92 2.03 18.95
N LYS A 184 -5.03 2.37 20.25
CA LYS A 184 -3.95 3.00 21.06
C LYS A 184 -2.65 2.20 21.16
N HIS A 185 -2.71 0.86 21.04
CA HIS A 185 -1.52 -0.01 21.11
C HIS A 185 -0.95 -0.39 19.76
N ARG A 186 -1.21 0.41 18.73
CA ARG A 186 -0.66 0.20 17.39
C ARG A 186 0.66 0.95 17.24
N PHE A 187 1.69 0.23 16.83
CA PHE A 187 3.04 0.77 16.68
C PHE A 187 3.55 0.78 15.24
N GLY A 188 2.91 0.02 14.35
CA GLY A 188 3.29 -0.07 12.94
C GLY A 188 2.59 0.97 12.07
N PHE A 189 3.31 1.52 11.09
CA PHE A 189 2.83 2.43 10.06
C PHE A 189 2.23 3.76 10.56
N LEU A 190 2.46 4.12 11.81
CA LEU A 190 2.02 5.39 12.40
C LEU A 190 3.21 6.34 12.58
N PRO A 191 3.05 7.64 12.26
CA PRO A 191 4.06 8.66 12.57
C PRO A 191 4.38 8.68 14.06
N GLY A 192 5.67 8.85 14.39
CA GLY A 192 6.12 8.88 15.79
C GLY A 192 6.16 7.53 16.50
N HIS A 193 5.73 6.45 15.86
CA HIS A 193 5.78 5.09 16.40
C HIS A 193 6.83 4.23 15.69
N SER A 194 7.32 3.20 16.38
CA SER A 194 8.33 2.28 15.85
C SER A 194 8.19 0.88 16.46
N THR A 195 8.86 -0.09 15.85
CA THR A 195 9.00 -1.44 16.41
C THR A 195 9.68 -1.43 17.79
N SER A 196 10.58 -0.47 18.05
CA SER A 196 11.19 -0.29 19.36
C SER A 196 10.17 0.07 20.44
N HIS A 197 9.18 0.91 20.13
CA HIS A 197 8.08 1.23 21.05
C HIS A 197 7.23 -0.01 21.37
N ALA A 198 6.95 -0.85 20.36
CA ALA A 198 6.25 -2.12 20.58
C ALA A 198 7.04 -3.04 21.52
N LEU A 199 8.34 -3.17 21.28
CA LEU A 199 9.23 -3.99 22.11
C LEU A 199 9.29 -3.48 23.55
N ILE A 200 9.46 -2.18 23.76
CA ILE A 200 9.45 -1.56 25.10
C ILE A 200 8.14 -1.84 25.83
N SER A 201 7.00 -1.68 25.13
CA SER A 201 5.69 -1.96 25.70
C SER A 201 5.55 -3.44 26.13
N PHE A 202 6.03 -4.35 25.28
CA PHE A 202 6.03 -5.77 25.57
C PHE A 202 6.92 -6.11 26.79
N VAL A 203 8.18 -5.62 26.79
CA VAL A 203 9.13 -5.84 27.90
C VAL A 203 8.58 -5.32 29.22
N LYS A 204 7.94 -4.13 29.23
CA LYS A 204 7.29 -3.61 30.43
C LYS A 204 6.20 -4.54 30.98
N LYS A 205 5.38 -5.15 30.08
CA LYS A 205 4.37 -6.12 30.50
C LYS A 205 5.00 -7.37 31.11
N VAL A 206 6.09 -7.86 30.51
CA VAL A 206 6.85 -9.01 31.03
C VAL A 206 7.42 -8.69 32.41
N ALA A 207 8.11 -7.54 32.57
CA ALA A 207 8.68 -7.14 33.86
C ALA A 207 7.62 -7.03 34.95
N ASN A 208 6.50 -6.37 34.66
CA ASN A 208 5.38 -6.28 35.61
C ASN A 208 4.82 -7.67 36.02
N ALA A 209 4.74 -8.59 35.08
CA ALA A 209 4.26 -9.94 35.40
C ALA A 209 5.24 -10.67 36.33
N VAL A 210 6.55 -10.55 36.07
CA VAL A 210 7.60 -11.12 36.92
C VAL A 210 7.57 -10.51 38.33
N ASP A 211 7.53 -9.17 38.43
CA ASP A 211 7.49 -8.45 39.71
C ASP A 211 6.24 -8.83 40.53
N CYS A 212 5.11 -9.07 39.86
CA CYS A 212 3.87 -9.52 40.50
C CYS A 212 3.78 -11.04 40.68
N GLN A 213 4.83 -11.80 40.39
CA GLN A 213 4.86 -13.27 40.46
C GLN A 213 3.73 -13.93 39.65
N LYS A 214 3.41 -13.35 38.46
CA LYS A 214 2.37 -13.84 37.54
C LYS A 214 3.01 -14.48 36.32
N TYR A 215 2.30 -15.47 35.74
CA TYR A 215 2.65 -16.02 34.44
C TYR A 215 2.17 -15.09 33.34
N LEU A 216 2.95 -14.97 32.26
CA LEU A 216 2.59 -14.24 31.05
C LEU A 216 2.81 -15.13 29.84
N ALA A 217 1.79 -15.30 29.02
CA ALA A 217 1.88 -15.98 27.74
C ALA A 217 1.84 -14.92 26.61
N GLY A 218 2.78 -14.98 25.67
CA GLY A 218 2.82 -14.12 24.48
C GLY A 218 2.46 -14.92 23.24
N ILE A 219 1.44 -14.50 22.50
CA ILE A 219 1.06 -15.09 21.21
C ILE A 219 1.43 -14.10 20.10
N PHE A 220 2.27 -14.54 19.16
CA PHE A 220 2.71 -13.75 18.02
C PHE A 220 2.05 -14.30 16.74
N LEU A 221 1.28 -13.43 16.06
CA LEU A 221 0.61 -13.78 14.82
C LEU A 221 1.30 -13.05 13.66
N ASP A 222 1.62 -13.78 12.58
CA ASP A 222 2.11 -13.20 11.33
C ASP A 222 1.07 -13.37 10.23
N LEU A 223 0.81 -12.28 9.50
CA LEU A 223 -0.15 -12.28 8.41
C LEU A 223 0.59 -12.53 7.08
N SER A 224 0.36 -13.68 6.49
CA SER A 224 0.95 -14.03 5.21
C SER A 224 0.45 -13.10 4.11
N LYS A 225 1.40 -12.44 3.37
CA LYS A 225 1.07 -11.59 2.23
C LYS A 225 0.04 -10.48 2.54
N ALA A 226 0.08 -9.94 3.75
CA ALA A 226 -0.91 -9.02 4.32
C ALA A 226 -1.35 -7.86 3.39
N PHE A 227 -0.41 -7.26 2.64
CA PHE A 227 -0.72 -6.18 1.69
C PHE A 227 -1.36 -6.69 0.40
N ASP A 228 -1.09 -7.93 0.01
CA ASP A 228 -1.54 -8.51 -1.26
C ASP A 228 -2.92 -9.18 -1.14
N THR A 229 -3.41 -9.41 0.09
CA THR A 229 -4.64 -10.16 0.39
C THR A 229 -5.81 -9.30 0.84
N LEU A 230 -5.62 -7.99 0.93
CA LEU A 230 -6.64 -7.06 1.40
C LEU A 230 -7.81 -7.02 0.40
N ASP A 231 -9.00 -7.42 0.84
CA ASP A 231 -10.23 -7.34 0.04
C ASP A 231 -10.74 -5.89 -0.04
N HIS A 232 -10.98 -5.40 -1.25
CA HIS A 232 -11.40 -4.03 -1.47
C HIS A 232 -12.82 -3.76 -0.96
N ALA A 233 -13.75 -4.72 -1.09
CA ALA A 233 -15.12 -4.55 -0.63
C ALA A 233 -15.18 -4.48 0.91
N ILE A 234 -14.44 -5.36 1.58
CA ILE A 234 -14.32 -5.34 3.04
C ILE A 234 -13.65 -4.03 3.50
N LEU A 235 -12.59 -3.59 2.84
CA LEU A 235 -11.95 -2.32 3.17
C LEU A 235 -12.91 -1.14 3.04
N LEU A 236 -13.64 -1.06 1.92
CA LEU A 236 -14.59 0.03 1.67
C LEU A 236 -15.71 0.06 2.73
N SER A 237 -16.25 -1.10 3.10
CA SER A 237 -17.23 -1.19 4.20
C SER A 237 -16.63 -0.77 5.55
N LYS A 238 -15.38 -1.13 5.83
CA LYS A 238 -14.71 -0.69 7.07
C LYS A 238 -14.39 0.81 7.08
N LEU A 239 -14.09 1.41 5.93
CA LEU A 239 -13.94 2.86 5.78
C LEU A 239 -15.25 3.58 6.07
N GLU A 240 -16.37 3.08 5.53
CA GLU A 240 -17.69 3.62 5.80
C GLU A 240 -18.06 3.51 7.30
N ALA A 241 -17.79 2.37 7.91
CA ALA A 241 -17.97 2.17 9.34
C ALA A 241 -17.04 3.04 10.22
N CYS A 242 -15.94 3.53 9.68
CA CYS A 242 -15.10 4.53 10.32
C CYS A 242 -15.60 5.96 10.11
N GLY A 243 -16.77 6.19 9.47
CA GLY A 243 -17.30 7.50 9.18
C GLY A 243 -16.77 8.16 7.90
N ILE A 244 -16.00 7.45 7.05
CA ILE A 244 -15.58 7.98 5.75
C ILE A 244 -16.68 7.68 4.74
N THR A 245 -17.44 8.72 4.35
CA THR A 245 -18.67 8.61 3.55
C THR A 245 -18.65 9.52 2.33
N GLY A 246 -19.75 9.65 1.62
CA GLY A 246 -19.95 10.64 0.55
C GLY A 246 -18.88 10.63 -0.53
N THR A 247 -18.45 11.81 -0.99
CA THR A 247 -17.45 11.95 -2.05
C THR A 247 -16.06 11.49 -1.62
N ALA A 248 -15.73 11.52 -0.33
CA ALA A 248 -14.47 10.97 0.17
C ALA A 248 -14.43 9.45 0.01
N HIS A 249 -15.50 8.74 0.37
CA HIS A 249 -15.62 7.30 0.15
C HIS A 249 -15.64 6.95 -1.36
N GLN A 250 -16.38 7.74 -2.16
CA GLN A 250 -16.42 7.56 -3.61
C GLN A 250 -15.04 7.68 -4.25
N TRP A 251 -14.22 8.65 -3.82
CA TRP A 251 -12.86 8.82 -4.31
C TRP A 251 -12.00 7.59 -4.02
N ILE A 252 -12.09 7.02 -2.81
CA ILE A 252 -11.34 5.82 -2.43
C ILE A 252 -11.83 4.61 -3.24
N THR A 253 -13.13 4.50 -3.44
CA THR A 253 -13.72 3.45 -4.28
C THR A 253 -13.18 3.55 -5.70
N ASP A 254 -13.16 4.75 -6.29
CA ASP A 254 -12.64 4.96 -7.63
C ASP A 254 -11.10 4.80 -7.71
N TYR A 255 -10.38 5.11 -6.62
CA TYR A 255 -8.94 4.85 -6.52
C TYR A 255 -8.60 3.36 -6.70
N PHE A 256 -9.42 2.44 -6.19
CA PHE A 256 -9.24 0.99 -6.37
C PHE A 256 -9.82 0.47 -7.68
N ARG A 257 -10.82 1.15 -8.22
CA ARG A 257 -11.55 0.70 -9.40
C ARG A 257 -10.67 0.72 -10.65
N ASN A 258 -10.72 -0.38 -11.43
CA ASN A 258 -10.06 -0.50 -12.73
C ASN A 258 -8.52 -0.27 -12.69
N ARG A 259 -7.88 -0.47 -11.56
CA ARG A 259 -6.41 -0.44 -11.51
C ARG A 259 -5.82 -1.58 -12.33
N ILE A 260 -4.75 -1.27 -13.02
CA ILE A 260 -3.99 -2.25 -13.79
C ILE A 260 -2.53 -2.24 -13.36
N GLN A 261 -1.90 -3.40 -13.46
CA GLN A 261 -0.49 -3.56 -13.19
C GLN A 261 0.19 -4.37 -14.28
N TYR A 262 1.45 -4.10 -14.53
CA TYR A 262 2.33 -4.92 -15.33
C TYR A 262 3.68 -5.06 -14.65
N VAL A 263 4.36 -6.17 -14.89
CA VAL A 263 5.71 -6.41 -14.41
C VAL A 263 6.71 -5.98 -15.48
N GLN A 264 7.72 -5.23 -15.07
CA GLN A 264 8.84 -4.87 -15.95
C GLN A 264 10.14 -5.48 -15.43
N ILE A 265 10.82 -6.19 -16.29
CA ILE A 265 12.14 -6.77 -16.06
C ILE A 265 13.04 -6.29 -17.20
N ASP A 266 14.04 -5.47 -16.88
CA ASP A 266 14.85 -4.76 -17.87
C ASP A 266 13.96 -4.00 -18.88
N ASP A 267 14.06 -4.32 -20.16
CA ASP A 267 13.29 -3.71 -21.24
C ASP A 267 12.01 -4.49 -21.58
N SER A 268 11.83 -5.69 -20.99
CA SER A 268 10.66 -6.54 -21.24
C SER A 268 9.52 -6.21 -20.28
N LYS A 269 8.30 -6.21 -20.81
CA LYS A 269 7.06 -5.97 -20.04
C LYS A 269 6.16 -7.18 -20.16
N SER A 270 5.43 -7.47 -19.09
CA SER A 270 4.33 -8.43 -19.13
C SER A 270 3.09 -7.81 -19.76
N ASP A 271 2.08 -8.65 -20.04
CA ASP A 271 0.72 -8.22 -20.22
C ASP A 271 0.26 -7.43 -18.97
N ALA A 272 -0.66 -6.48 -19.22
CA ALA A 272 -1.28 -5.71 -18.15
C ALA A 272 -2.48 -6.48 -17.59
N LEU A 273 -2.52 -6.68 -16.27
CA LEU A 273 -3.60 -7.37 -15.59
C LEU A 273 -4.30 -6.44 -14.60
N ARG A 274 -5.59 -6.67 -14.37
CA ARG A 274 -6.36 -5.95 -13.35
C ARG A 274 -5.95 -6.37 -11.96
N GLN A 275 -5.77 -5.38 -11.08
CA GLN A 275 -5.63 -5.60 -9.65
C GLN A 275 -7.03 -5.66 -9.03
N ILE A 276 -7.40 -6.81 -8.47
CA ILE A 276 -8.72 -7.06 -7.91
C ILE A 276 -8.73 -7.10 -6.37
N CYS A 277 -7.56 -7.18 -5.75
CA CYS A 277 -7.39 -7.15 -4.30
C CYS A 277 -6.01 -6.60 -3.94
N GLY A 278 -5.75 -6.42 -2.66
CA GLY A 278 -4.50 -5.93 -2.11
C GLY A 278 -4.33 -4.42 -2.24
N VAL A 279 -3.33 -3.91 -1.53
CA VAL A 279 -2.87 -2.53 -1.64
C VAL A 279 -1.46 -2.49 -2.20
N LEU A 280 -1.16 -1.43 -2.94
CA LEU A 280 0.10 -1.30 -3.67
C LEU A 280 1.29 -1.19 -2.70
N GLN A 281 2.21 -2.13 -2.78
CA GLN A 281 3.46 -2.08 -2.01
C GLN A 281 4.37 -0.97 -2.57
N GLY A 282 4.26 0.23 -2.00
CA GLY A 282 4.98 1.43 -2.43
C GLY A 282 4.09 2.66 -2.62
N SER A 283 2.77 2.51 -2.44
CA SER A 283 1.83 3.64 -2.32
C SER A 283 1.94 4.32 -0.95
N ILE A 284 1.41 5.52 -0.86
CA ILE A 284 1.32 6.28 0.40
C ILE A 284 0.08 5.84 1.20
N LEU A 285 -1.01 5.54 0.50
CA LEU A 285 -2.26 5.13 1.12
C LEU A 285 -2.27 3.67 1.57
N GLY A 286 -1.46 2.79 0.96
CA GLY A 286 -1.45 1.36 1.26
C GLY A 286 -1.29 1.04 2.74
N PRO A 287 -0.27 1.56 3.44
CA PRO A 287 -0.12 1.35 4.88
C PRO A 287 -1.31 1.84 5.70
N LEU A 288 -1.90 2.99 5.33
CA LEU A 288 -3.06 3.55 6.04
C LEU A 288 -4.30 2.66 5.86
N PHE A 289 -4.57 2.22 4.64
CA PHE A 289 -5.66 1.30 4.37
C PHE A 289 -5.48 -0.05 5.06
N PHE A 290 -4.26 -0.54 5.13
CA PHE A 290 -3.97 -1.76 5.89
C PHE A 290 -4.26 -1.59 7.39
N ILE A 291 -3.90 -0.45 7.98
CA ILE A 291 -4.20 -0.15 9.38
C ILE A 291 -5.71 -0.18 9.63
N ILE A 292 -6.50 0.44 8.76
CA ILE A 292 -7.96 0.48 8.86
C ILE A 292 -8.53 -0.94 8.68
N TYR A 293 -7.99 -1.70 7.72
CA TYR A 293 -8.45 -3.05 7.43
C TYR A 293 -8.36 -3.99 8.62
N ILE A 294 -7.27 -3.88 9.42
CA ILE A 294 -7.02 -4.76 10.57
C ILE A 294 -7.36 -4.10 11.92
N LYS A 295 -8.14 -3.01 11.94
CA LYS A 295 -8.41 -2.26 13.18
C LYS A 295 -9.15 -3.08 14.23
N ASP A 296 -10.02 -3.96 13.80
CA ASP A 296 -10.88 -4.83 14.60
C ASP A 296 -10.23 -6.17 14.99
N LEU A 297 -9.02 -6.46 14.49
CA LEU A 297 -8.30 -7.69 14.83
C LEU A 297 -8.16 -7.93 16.35
N PRO A 298 -7.91 -6.92 17.21
CA PRO A 298 -7.88 -7.13 18.65
C PRO A 298 -9.21 -7.59 19.25
N ALA A 299 -10.34 -7.17 18.67
CA ALA A 299 -11.67 -7.58 19.15
C ALA A 299 -11.98 -9.06 18.89
N CYS A 300 -11.31 -9.65 17.88
CA CYS A 300 -11.46 -11.07 17.57
C CYS A 300 -10.84 -12.00 18.64
N SER A 301 -10.01 -11.47 19.55
CA SER A 301 -9.31 -12.24 20.60
C SER A 301 -9.87 -12.03 22.00
N SER A 302 -10.91 -11.22 22.16
CA SER A 302 -11.56 -10.97 23.46
C SER A 302 -12.62 -12.01 23.77
N SER A 303 -12.22 -13.26 23.85
CA SER A 303 -13.04 -14.38 24.36
C SER A 303 -12.32 -15.12 25.45
#